data_744bd9a50ae081aea98e58adc4f95735
#
_entry.id   744bd9a50ae081aea98e58adc4f95735
#
_cell.length_a   1.000
_cell.length_b   1.000
_cell.length_c   1.000
_cell.angle_alpha   90.00
_cell.angle_beta   90.00
_cell.angle_gamma   90.00
#
_symmetry.space_group_name_H-M   'P 1'
#
loop_
_entity.id
_entity.type
_entity.pdbx_description
1 polymer ?
#
loop_
_entity_poly.entity_id
_entity_poly.type
_entity_poly.pdbx_seq_one_letter_code
_entity_poly.pdbx_strand_id
1 'polypeptide(L)'
;MYKRQELENFLLLCRENNFNPSTLKGSYAGALGHPQFISSSYRYYAVDFDNDNQVNLWNSNQDIIGSVANYFYKHGWRSGNPILSSITSDDIALIDSESKKTYKPKTKYKEYKSRGLTSDIEIDSSTLLSVIGREEKSGKIYNFAHKNFYVITRYNRSRLYALAVYFLGEEIKNAKTKMERR
;
A
#
# COMPACT_ATOMS: atom_id res chain seq x y z
N MET A 1 -22.70 -2.63 -12.10
CA MET A 1 -21.72 -3.00 -13.16
C MET A 1 -20.50 -3.72 -12.61
N TYR A 2 -19.79 -3.18 -11.61
CA TYR A 2 -18.60 -3.79 -11.00
C TYR A 2 -18.81 -5.23 -10.47
N LYS A 3 -19.86 -5.50 -9.70
CA LYS A 3 -20.14 -6.85 -9.15
C LYS A 3 -20.35 -7.93 -10.22
N ARG A 4 -20.95 -7.59 -11.36
CA ARG A 4 -21.13 -8.53 -12.49
C ARG A 4 -19.78 -8.88 -13.12
N GLN A 5 -18.90 -7.91 -13.30
CA GLN A 5 -17.55 -8.14 -13.83
C GLN A 5 -16.69 -9.00 -12.89
N GLU A 6 -16.82 -8.80 -11.57
CA GLU A 6 -16.12 -9.65 -10.60
C GLU A 6 -16.65 -11.09 -10.58
N LEU A 7 -17.95 -11.31 -10.77
CA LEU A 7 -18.51 -12.66 -10.91
C LEU A 7 -17.99 -13.36 -12.18
N GLU A 8 -17.91 -12.64 -13.29
CA GLU A 8 -17.31 -13.16 -14.52
C GLU A 8 -15.84 -13.54 -14.30
N ASN A 9 -15.05 -12.64 -13.67
CA ASN A 9 -13.67 -12.94 -13.31
C ASN A 9 -13.56 -14.12 -12.34
N PHE A 10 -14.50 -14.31 -11.43
CA PHE A 10 -14.54 -15.45 -10.52
C PHE A 10 -14.73 -16.78 -11.26
N LEU A 11 -15.67 -16.84 -12.20
CA LEU A 11 -15.90 -18.04 -13.00
C LEU A 11 -14.70 -18.36 -13.91
N LEU A 12 -14.08 -17.34 -14.48
CA LEU A 12 -12.85 -17.49 -15.27
C LEU A 12 -11.69 -17.98 -14.40
N LEU A 13 -11.49 -17.38 -13.22
CA LEU A 13 -10.49 -17.81 -12.22
C LEU A 13 -10.65 -19.28 -11.86
N CYS A 14 -11.90 -19.71 -11.57
CA CYS A 14 -12.18 -21.09 -11.22
C CYS A 14 -11.81 -22.04 -12.36
N ARG A 15 -12.14 -21.69 -13.60
CA ARG A 15 -11.79 -22.47 -14.76
C ARG A 15 -10.28 -22.55 -15.01
N GLU A 16 -9.58 -21.42 -14.87
CA GLU A 16 -8.14 -21.31 -15.11
C GLU A 16 -7.30 -22.10 -14.09
N ASN A 17 -7.82 -22.23 -12.84
CA ASN A 17 -7.11 -22.88 -11.75
C ASN A 17 -7.75 -24.22 -11.32
N ASN A 18 -8.71 -24.73 -12.06
CA ASN A 18 -9.46 -25.94 -11.72
C ASN A 18 -10.12 -25.90 -10.33
N PHE A 19 -10.56 -24.72 -9.88
CA PHE A 19 -11.26 -24.56 -8.62
C PHE A 19 -12.76 -24.88 -8.79
N ASN A 20 -13.34 -25.52 -7.77
CA ASN A 20 -14.77 -25.69 -7.72
C ASN A 20 -15.45 -24.41 -7.21
N PRO A 21 -16.21 -23.67 -8.04
CA PRO A 21 -16.81 -22.39 -7.65
C PRO A 21 -17.80 -22.50 -6.48
N SER A 22 -18.39 -23.68 -6.25
CA SER A 22 -19.34 -23.88 -5.14
C SER A 22 -18.68 -24.14 -3.77
N THR A 23 -17.39 -24.41 -3.74
CA THR A 23 -16.64 -24.69 -2.50
C THR A 23 -15.69 -23.58 -2.08
N LEU A 24 -15.32 -22.68 -3.00
CA LEU A 24 -14.46 -21.54 -2.68
C LEU A 24 -15.15 -20.56 -1.75
N LYS A 25 -14.48 -20.30 -0.62
CA LYS A 25 -14.94 -19.32 0.37
C LYS A 25 -14.25 -17.98 0.16
N GLY A 26 -15.02 -16.92 0.25
CA GLY A 26 -14.54 -15.54 0.16
C GLY A 26 -15.26 -14.63 1.16
N SER A 27 -14.83 -13.39 1.23
CA SER A 27 -15.52 -12.37 2.03
C SER A 27 -16.88 -12.00 1.39
N TYR A 28 -17.71 -11.26 2.12
CA TYR A 28 -18.97 -10.71 1.58
C TYR A 28 -18.78 -9.91 0.28
N ALA A 29 -17.63 -9.26 0.12
CA ALA A 29 -17.27 -8.51 -1.09
C ALA A 29 -16.62 -9.38 -2.18
N GLY A 30 -16.48 -10.71 -1.98
CA GLY A 30 -15.87 -11.63 -2.93
C GLY A 30 -14.34 -11.62 -2.92
N ALA A 31 -13.72 -11.19 -1.82
CA ALA A 31 -12.27 -11.24 -1.66
C ALA A 31 -11.84 -12.65 -1.24
N LEU A 32 -10.73 -13.14 -1.82
CA LEU A 32 -10.25 -14.51 -1.77
C LEU A 32 -8.87 -14.61 -1.10
N GLY A 33 -8.65 -15.71 -0.39
CA GLY A 33 -7.37 -16.06 0.22
C GLY A 33 -6.88 -15.06 1.29
N HIS A 34 -5.69 -15.28 1.81
CA HIS A 34 -5.07 -14.40 2.81
C HIS A 34 -4.85 -12.96 2.31
N PRO A 35 -4.44 -12.71 1.05
CA PRO A 35 -4.31 -11.34 0.54
C PRO A 35 -5.65 -10.62 0.39
N GLN A 36 -6.78 -11.30 0.50
CA GLN A 36 -8.11 -10.72 0.26
C GLN A 36 -8.20 -10.06 -1.13
N PHE A 37 -7.67 -10.73 -2.14
CA PHE A 37 -7.81 -10.29 -3.53
C PHE A 37 -9.22 -10.54 -4.04
N ILE A 38 -9.84 -9.55 -4.68
CA ILE A 38 -11.02 -9.79 -5.52
C ILE A 38 -10.61 -10.60 -6.76
N SER A 39 -11.56 -11.24 -7.41
CA SER A 39 -11.29 -12.21 -8.48
C SER A 39 -10.45 -11.63 -9.62
N SER A 40 -10.71 -10.40 -10.04
CA SER A 40 -9.89 -9.71 -11.04
C SER A 40 -8.46 -9.46 -10.55
N SER A 41 -8.27 -9.10 -9.28
CA SER A 41 -6.94 -8.90 -8.70
C SER A 41 -6.19 -10.23 -8.59
N TYR A 42 -6.86 -11.32 -8.21
CA TYR A 42 -6.27 -12.65 -8.20
C TYR A 42 -5.69 -12.99 -9.58
N ARG A 43 -6.51 -12.92 -10.63
CA ARG A 43 -6.10 -13.23 -12.01
C ARG A 43 -4.95 -12.36 -12.53
N TYR A 44 -4.88 -11.08 -12.10
CA TYR A 44 -3.91 -10.12 -12.58
C TYR A 44 -2.59 -10.11 -11.81
N TYR A 45 -2.61 -10.39 -10.51
CA TYR A 45 -1.48 -10.14 -9.62
C TYR A 45 -0.98 -11.35 -8.87
N ALA A 46 -1.79 -12.41 -8.74
CA ALA A 46 -1.34 -13.61 -8.08
C ALA A 46 -0.23 -14.29 -8.90
N VAL A 47 0.76 -14.82 -8.20
CA VAL A 47 1.93 -15.49 -8.78
C VAL A 47 2.23 -16.77 -8.02
N ASP A 48 2.62 -17.80 -8.75
CA ASP A 48 3.31 -18.97 -8.23
C ASP A 48 4.75 -18.56 -7.92
N PHE A 49 5.05 -18.31 -6.66
CA PHE A 49 6.35 -17.78 -6.23
C PHE A 49 7.30 -18.89 -5.75
N ASP A 50 6.79 -20.06 -5.38
CA ASP A 50 7.58 -21.24 -5.02
C ASP A 50 7.82 -22.20 -6.20
N ASN A 51 7.22 -21.92 -7.38
CA ASN A 51 7.34 -22.66 -8.63
C ASN A 51 6.84 -24.11 -8.53
N ASP A 52 5.77 -24.34 -7.78
CA ASP A 52 5.12 -25.65 -7.69
C ASP A 52 4.06 -25.90 -8.80
N ASN A 53 3.92 -24.94 -9.74
CA ASN A 53 2.95 -24.87 -10.83
C ASN A 53 1.50 -24.62 -10.38
N GLN A 54 1.29 -24.12 -9.15
CA GLN A 54 -0.01 -23.73 -8.64
C GLN A 54 0.09 -22.39 -7.93
N VAL A 55 -0.92 -21.54 -8.05
CA VAL A 55 -1.03 -20.34 -7.25
C VAL A 55 -1.94 -20.61 -6.07
N ASN A 56 -1.40 -20.64 -4.86
CA ASN A 56 -2.14 -20.98 -3.65
C ASN A 56 -2.14 -19.85 -2.62
N LEU A 57 -3.12 -18.95 -2.72
CA LEU A 57 -3.24 -17.81 -1.81
C LEU A 57 -3.90 -18.14 -0.45
N TRP A 58 -4.13 -19.44 -0.16
CA TRP A 58 -4.67 -19.90 1.14
C TRP A 58 -3.62 -20.56 2.01
N ASN A 59 -2.68 -21.30 1.41
CA ASN A 59 -1.79 -22.17 2.20
C ASN A 59 -0.30 -21.98 1.84
N SER A 60 0.07 -21.41 0.68
CA SER A 60 1.46 -21.10 0.35
C SER A 60 1.83 -19.69 0.82
N ASN A 61 2.66 -19.57 1.86
CA ASN A 61 3.17 -18.29 2.31
C ASN A 61 4.02 -17.59 1.23
N GLN A 62 4.72 -18.35 0.39
CA GLN A 62 5.52 -17.82 -0.70
C GLN A 62 4.64 -17.13 -1.73
N ASP A 63 3.56 -17.78 -2.17
CA ASP A 63 2.62 -17.21 -3.14
C ASP A 63 1.87 -16.01 -2.57
N ILE A 64 1.45 -16.10 -1.30
CA ILE A 64 0.78 -14.99 -0.61
C ILE A 64 1.66 -13.75 -0.60
N ILE A 65 2.91 -13.88 -0.13
CA ILE A 65 3.86 -12.76 -0.05
C ILE A 65 4.27 -12.28 -1.44
N GLY A 66 4.59 -13.22 -2.34
CA GLY A 66 4.96 -12.93 -3.72
C GLY A 66 3.86 -12.19 -4.48
N SER A 67 2.61 -12.63 -4.32
CA SER A 67 1.45 -11.99 -4.96
C SER A 67 1.18 -10.57 -4.45
N VAL A 68 1.31 -10.32 -3.13
CA VAL A 68 1.20 -8.97 -2.56
C VAL A 68 2.34 -8.09 -3.05
N ALA A 69 3.57 -8.61 -3.10
CA ALA A 69 4.72 -7.88 -3.63
C ALA A 69 4.55 -7.56 -5.12
N ASN A 70 4.05 -8.50 -5.93
CA ASN A 70 3.74 -8.27 -7.34
C ASN A 70 2.64 -7.20 -7.52
N TYR A 71 1.61 -7.22 -6.67
CA TYR A 71 0.58 -6.17 -6.68
C TYR A 71 1.21 -4.78 -6.47
N PHE A 72 2.06 -4.62 -5.47
CA PHE A 72 2.75 -3.35 -5.20
C PHE A 72 3.68 -2.96 -6.35
N TYR A 73 4.46 -3.90 -6.89
CA TYR A 73 5.33 -3.67 -8.04
C TYR A 73 4.56 -3.16 -9.26
N LYS A 74 3.46 -3.83 -9.62
CA LYS A 74 2.59 -3.42 -10.75
C LYS A 74 1.92 -2.05 -10.53
N HIS A 75 1.72 -1.63 -9.27
CA HIS A 75 1.22 -0.30 -8.93
C HIS A 75 2.32 0.76 -8.80
N GLY A 76 3.58 0.41 -9.11
CA GLY A 76 4.70 1.34 -9.18
C GLY A 76 5.45 1.53 -7.85
N TRP A 77 5.45 0.51 -6.98
CA TRP A 77 6.37 0.46 -5.84
C TRP A 77 7.82 0.55 -6.30
N ARG A 78 8.61 1.31 -5.58
CA ARG A 78 10.05 1.42 -5.79
C ARG A 78 10.77 1.01 -4.51
N SER A 79 11.46 -0.12 -4.57
CA SER A 79 12.26 -0.61 -3.44
C SER A 79 13.34 0.43 -3.08
N GLY A 80 13.57 0.63 -1.79
CA GLY A 80 14.51 1.62 -1.27
C GLY A 80 13.99 3.07 -1.22
N ASN A 81 12.91 3.40 -1.93
CA ASN A 81 12.34 4.75 -1.84
C ASN A 81 11.52 4.92 -0.55
N PRO A 82 11.52 6.13 0.04
CA PRO A 82 10.77 6.40 1.25
C PRO A 82 9.26 6.24 1.05
N ILE A 83 8.57 5.88 2.13
CA ILE A 83 7.11 5.84 2.20
C ILE A 83 6.60 7.17 2.75
N LEU A 84 7.14 7.58 3.89
CA LEU A 84 6.89 8.86 4.56
C LEU A 84 8.21 9.56 4.87
N SER A 85 8.16 10.89 4.99
CA SER A 85 9.20 11.71 5.61
C SER A 85 8.57 12.81 6.47
N SER A 86 9.29 13.30 7.47
CA SER A 86 8.79 14.35 8.36
C SER A 86 8.69 15.68 7.62
N ILE A 87 7.78 16.54 8.07
CA ILE A 87 7.69 17.93 7.60
C ILE A 87 8.19 18.84 8.71
N THR A 88 9.07 19.76 8.35
CA THR A 88 9.46 20.88 9.19
C THR A 88 8.93 22.17 8.57
N SER A 89 8.18 22.94 9.33
CA SER A 89 7.67 24.27 8.96
C SER A 89 7.11 24.98 10.20
N ASP A 90 7.20 26.29 10.23
CA ASP A 90 6.58 27.15 11.25
C ASP A 90 5.10 27.43 10.95
N ASP A 91 4.63 27.20 9.73
CA ASP A 91 3.27 27.42 9.30
C ASP A 91 2.40 26.15 9.41
N ILE A 92 1.90 25.91 10.62
CA ILE A 92 1.02 24.77 10.92
C ILE A 92 -0.31 24.86 10.14
N ALA A 93 -0.84 26.07 9.93
CA ALA A 93 -2.11 26.26 9.21
C ALA A 93 -1.96 25.85 7.74
N LEU A 94 -0.83 26.17 7.12
CA LEU A 94 -0.49 25.74 5.77
C LEU A 94 -0.41 24.23 5.67
N ILE A 95 0.33 23.58 6.58
CA ILE A 95 0.49 22.12 6.58
C ILE A 95 -0.88 21.44 6.74
N ASP A 96 -1.71 21.91 7.68
CA ASP A 96 -3.04 21.34 7.91
C ASP A 96 -3.94 21.46 6.68
N SER A 97 -3.90 22.61 6.00
CA SER A 97 -4.67 22.83 4.77
C SER A 97 -4.22 21.89 3.64
N GLU A 98 -2.89 21.68 3.48
CA GLU A 98 -2.34 20.75 2.48
C GLU A 98 -2.74 19.30 2.77
N SER A 99 -2.77 18.91 4.06
CA SER A 99 -3.12 17.54 4.47
C SER A 99 -4.57 17.14 4.16
N LYS A 100 -5.45 18.12 3.96
CA LYS A 100 -6.87 17.90 3.62
C LYS A 100 -7.13 17.71 2.13
N LYS A 101 -6.16 18.02 1.26
CA LYS A 101 -6.36 17.99 -0.20
C LYS A 101 -6.43 16.57 -0.75
N THR A 102 -5.32 15.91 -0.89
CA THR A 102 -5.24 14.57 -1.48
C THR A 102 -4.01 13.83 -0.98
N TYR A 103 -4.15 12.51 -0.81
CA TYR A 103 -3.01 11.64 -0.51
C TYR A 103 -2.30 11.12 -1.78
N LYS A 104 -2.80 11.46 -2.98
CA LYS A 104 -2.10 11.17 -4.24
C LYS A 104 -0.97 12.18 -4.44
N PRO A 105 0.29 11.77 -4.61
CA PRO A 105 1.40 12.67 -4.89
C PRO A 105 1.17 13.43 -6.20
N LYS A 106 1.05 14.75 -6.12
CA LYS A 106 0.77 15.62 -7.28
C LYS A 106 1.61 16.90 -7.31
N THR A 107 2.10 17.36 -6.16
CA THR A 107 2.84 18.61 -6.02
C THR A 107 4.33 18.31 -5.93
N LYS A 108 5.14 19.01 -6.69
CA LYS A 108 6.60 18.84 -6.66
C LYS A 108 7.18 19.36 -5.34
N TYR A 109 8.21 18.70 -4.83
CA TYR A 109 8.86 19.12 -3.59
C TYR A 109 9.34 20.56 -3.61
N LYS A 110 9.88 21.05 -4.74
CA LYS A 110 10.28 22.46 -4.89
C LYS A 110 9.16 23.47 -4.58
N GLU A 111 7.91 23.12 -4.88
CA GLU A 111 6.75 23.98 -4.60
C GLU A 111 6.39 23.99 -3.11
N TYR A 112 6.55 22.88 -2.41
CA TYR A 112 6.45 22.84 -0.96
C TYR A 112 7.59 23.64 -0.30
N LYS A 113 8.82 23.43 -0.77
CA LYS A 113 10.01 24.11 -0.24
C LYS A 113 9.92 25.63 -0.40
N SER A 114 9.43 26.14 -1.54
CA SER A 114 9.24 27.59 -1.75
C SER A 114 8.19 28.20 -0.83
N ARG A 115 7.35 27.37 -0.20
CA ARG A 115 6.33 27.79 0.76
C ARG A 115 6.74 27.50 2.23
N GLY A 116 8.01 27.17 2.46
CA GLY A 116 8.55 26.94 3.79
C GLY A 116 8.30 25.53 4.38
N LEU A 117 7.85 24.57 3.56
CA LEU A 117 7.70 23.17 3.99
C LEU A 117 8.94 22.37 3.57
N THR A 118 9.75 21.98 4.52
CA THR A 118 10.98 21.21 4.31
C THR A 118 10.89 19.81 4.89
N SER A 119 11.82 18.92 4.53
CA SER A 119 11.88 17.55 5.00
C SER A 119 13.14 17.29 5.83
N ASP A 120 13.05 16.30 6.72
CA ASP A 120 14.17 15.75 7.52
C ASP A 120 15.14 14.90 6.68
N ILE A 121 14.75 14.53 5.47
CA ILE A 121 15.60 13.81 4.50
C ILE A 121 15.83 14.63 3.25
N GLU A 122 16.90 14.31 2.53
CA GLU A 122 17.11 14.89 1.19
C GLU A 122 16.08 14.37 0.19
N ILE A 123 15.42 15.28 -0.51
CA ILE A 123 14.40 14.97 -1.52
C ILE A 123 14.71 15.77 -2.79
N ASP A 124 14.75 15.06 -3.92
CA ASP A 124 14.88 15.71 -5.22
C ASP A 124 13.73 16.70 -5.48
N SER A 125 14.07 17.88 -5.98
CA SER A 125 13.14 19.00 -6.19
C SER A 125 11.96 18.66 -7.12
N SER A 126 12.12 17.71 -8.01
CA SER A 126 11.08 17.24 -8.94
C SER A 126 10.17 16.17 -8.39
N THR A 127 10.52 15.58 -7.23
CA THR A 127 9.75 14.51 -6.59
C THR A 127 8.31 14.96 -6.31
N LEU A 128 7.35 14.17 -6.76
CA LEU A 128 5.95 14.42 -6.45
C LEU A 128 5.61 13.88 -5.06
N LEU A 129 4.99 14.73 -4.26
CA LEU A 129 4.58 14.44 -2.89
C LEU A 129 3.11 14.82 -2.67
N SER A 130 2.57 14.36 -1.56
CA SER A 130 1.37 14.90 -0.92
C SER A 130 1.64 15.07 0.57
N VAL A 131 0.79 15.82 1.26
CA VAL A 131 0.85 15.97 2.71
C VAL A 131 -0.25 15.12 3.34
N ILE A 132 0.07 14.41 4.40
CA ILE A 132 -0.91 13.69 5.21
C ILE A 132 -0.78 14.07 6.68
N GLY A 133 -1.91 14.17 7.37
CA GLY A 133 -1.98 14.36 8.81
C GLY A 133 -2.53 13.12 9.50
N ARG A 134 -2.06 12.85 10.70
CA ARG A 134 -2.62 11.84 11.62
C ARG A 134 -2.73 12.43 13.03
N GLU A 135 -3.75 11.99 13.74
CA GLU A 135 -3.91 12.31 15.15
C GLU A 135 -3.11 11.35 16.02
N GLU A 136 -2.36 11.88 16.98
CA GLU A 136 -1.69 11.13 18.02
C GLU A 136 -2.05 11.70 19.41
N LYS A 137 -1.69 10.98 20.47
CA LYS A 137 -1.94 11.44 21.86
C LYS A 137 -1.28 12.80 22.16
N SER A 138 -0.16 13.07 21.51
CA SER A 138 0.63 14.31 21.63
C SER A 138 0.13 15.44 20.73
N GLY A 139 -0.88 15.20 19.90
CA GLY A 139 -1.38 16.15 18.91
C GLY A 139 -1.27 15.64 17.48
N LYS A 140 -1.51 16.54 16.55
CA LYS A 140 -1.53 16.21 15.13
C LYS A 140 -0.12 16.20 14.54
N ILE A 141 0.25 15.10 13.89
CA ILE A 141 1.53 14.94 13.21
C ILE A 141 1.30 14.93 11.69
N TYR A 142 2.22 15.58 10.97
CA TYR A 142 2.16 15.70 9.52
C TYR A 142 3.41 15.09 8.88
N ASN A 143 3.19 14.45 7.72
CA ASN A 143 4.26 13.87 6.92
C ASN A 143 4.08 14.19 5.43
N PHE A 144 5.18 14.29 4.72
CA PHE A 144 5.14 14.07 3.27
C PHE A 144 4.88 12.59 2.99
N ALA A 145 3.92 12.33 2.13
CA ALA A 145 3.61 11.02 1.61
C ALA A 145 4.21 10.88 0.20
N HIS A 146 5.10 9.92 0.06
CA HIS A 146 5.79 9.60 -1.18
C HIS A 146 4.97 8.65 -2.07
N LYS A 147 5.50 8.31 -3.23
CA LYS A 147 4.85 7.40 -4.18
C LYS A 147 4.52 6.04 -3.55
N ASN A 148 5.43 5.49 -2.74
CA ASN A 148 5.23 4.19 -2.09
C ASN A 148 4.05 4.20 -1.10
N PHE A 149 3.82 5.30 -0.38
CA PHE A 149 2.61 5.45 0.44
C PHE A 149 1.34 5.38 -0.41
N TYR A 150 1.32 6.06 -1.54
CA TYR A 150 0.19 6.01 -2.47
C TYR A 150 -0.03 4.60 -3.03
N VAL A 151 1.04 3.84 -3.28
CA VAL A 151 0.93 2.43 -3.72
C VAL A 151 0.20 1.59 -2.68
N ILE A 152 0.50 1.74 -1.39
CA ILE A 152 -0.23 1.04 -0.32
C ILE A 152 -1.73 1.38 -0.38
N THR A 153 -2.08 2.65 -0.62
CA THR A 153 -3.48 3.06 -0.76
C THR A 153 -4.18 2.49 -2.00
N ARG A 154 -3.47 1.90 -2.95
CA ARG A 154 -4.08 1.18 -4.09
C ARG A 154 -4.64 -0.17 -3.66
N TYR A 155 -4.01 -0.79 -2.67
CA TYR A 155 -4.49 -2.05 -2.09
C TYR A 155 -5.80 -1.83 -1.31
N ASN A 156 -5.83 -0.83 -0.47
CA ASN A 156 -7.03 -0.38 0.21
C ASN A 156 -7.08 1.16 0.21
N ARG A 157 -8.15 1.74 -0.34
CA ARG A 157 -8.34 3.19 -0.52
C ARG A 157 -8.58 3.92 0.81
N SER A 158 -7.72 3.68 1.79
CA SER A 158 -7.77 4.30 3.11
C SER A 158 -6.39 4.80 3.52
N ARG A 159 -6.31 6.08 3.93
CA ARG A 159 -5.09 6.65 4.51
C ARG A 159 -4.73 5.95 5.83
N LEU A 160 -5.74 5.67 6.65
CA LEU A 160 -5.54 4.99 7.95
C LEU A 160 -5.01 3.56 7.75
N TYR A 161 -5.52 2.83 6.77
CA TYR A 161 -4.98 1.53 6.40
C TYR A 161 -3.50 1.63 6.00
N ALA A 162 -3.17 2.57 5.11
CA ALA A 162 -1.79 2.73 4.65
C ALA A 162 -0.83 3.11 5.78
N LEU A 163 -1.27 3.96 6.71
CA LEU A 163 -0.51 4.29 7.93
C LEU A 163 -0.32 3.06 8.82
N ALA A 164 -1.38 2.28 9.06
CA ALA A 164 -1.31 1.05 9.86
C ALA A 164 -0.31 0.04 9.27
N VAL A 165 -0.36 -0.18 7.95
CA VAL A 165 0.59 -1.06 7.25
C VAL A 165 2.02 -0.54 7.37
N TYR A 166 2.24 0.77 7.20
CA TYR A 166 3.55 1.38 7.34
C TYR A 166 4.11 1.21 8.75
N PHE A 167 3.35 1.58 9.79
CA PHE A 167 3.83 1.49 11.17
C PHE A 167 4.04 0.04 11.62
N LEU A 168 3.15 -0.88 11.23
CA LEU A 168 3.36 -2.30 11.50
C LEU A 168 4.66 -2.81 10.86
N GLY A 169 4.94 -2.40 9.63
CA GLY A 169 6.19 -2.73 8.94
C GLY A 169 7.43 -2.20 9.67
N GLU A 170 7.39 -0.95 10.16
CA GLU A 170 8.48 -0.37 10.95
C GLU A 170 8.68 -1.08 12.29
N GLU A 171 7.60 -1.44 12.99
CA GLU A 171 7.67 -2.21 14.24
C GLU A 171 8.28 -3.60 14.03
N ILE A 172 7.86 -4.32 12.98
CA ILE A 172 8.43 -5.63 12.62
C ILE A 172 9.93 -5.50 12.31
N LYS A 173 10.33 -4.50 11.54
CA LYS A 173 11.73 -4.23 11.20
C LYS A 173 12.56 -3.94 12.46
N ASN A 174 12.04 -3.10 13.36
CA ASN A 174 12.70 -2.77 14.61
C ASN A 174 12.84 -3.99 15.53
N ALA A 175 11.80 -4.82 15.63
CA ALA A 175 11.83 -6.05 16.39
C ALA A 175 12.89 -7.02 15.85
N LYS A 176 12.92 -7.23 14.52
CA LYS A 176 13.94 -8.08 13.88
C LYS A 176 15.35 -7.59 14.16
N THR A 177 15.64 -6.29 14.00
CA THR A 177 16.96 -5.71 14.26
C THR A 177 17.40 -5.89 15.73
N LYS A 178 16.45 -5.82 16.68
CA LYS A 178 16.74 -6.09 18.09
C LYS A 178 17.07 -7.56 18.37
N MET A 179 16.44 -8.47 17.64
CA MET A 179 16.73 -9.91 17.77
C MET A 179 18.08 -10.30 17.18
N GLU A 180 18.48 -9.70 16.06
CA GLU A 180 19.75 -9.96 15.38
C GLU A 180 20.97 -9.39 16.12
N ARG A 181 20.76 -8.46 17.08
CA ARG A 181 21.82 -7.87 17.93
C ARG A 181 22.03 -8.58 19.27
N ARG A 182 21.27 -9.63 19.53
CA ARG A 182 21.37 -10.50 20.74
C ARG A 182 22.11 -11.78 20.42
#